data_e49f2686728d6666dd655372b240d607
#
_entry.id   e49f2686728d6666dd655372b240d607
#
_cell.length_a   1.000
_cell.length_b   1.000
_cell.length_c   1.000
_cell.angle_alpha   90.00
_cell.angle_beta   90.00
_cell.angle_gamma   90.00
#
_symmetry.space_group_name_H-M   'P 1'
#
loop_
_entity.id
_entity.type
_entity.pdbx_description
1 polymer ?
#
loop_
_entity_poly.entity_id
_entity_poly.type
_entity_poly.pdbx_seq_one_letter_code
_entity_poly.pdbx_strand_id
1 'polypeptide(L)'
;NHYAGSPEMGMEFRPYYISRELAKKGHNVTIIAGSFSHLRKTNPAISENFTEQEIDGVKYVWIKTDEYDSNDIARALSMYHFCRALTANKKKIVERYKPDVVISSSTYPLDSYPAYRIAKLAGAKYIHEVHDMWPLTLYEAGGMSRKNPFVIAMQFAEDHAYKKSDVVVSLLPHAKDYMTEHGMKPDHFRYIPNGVVINEWDTTREVPSEHREAF
;
A
#
# COMPACT_ATOMS: atom_id res chain seq x y z
N ASN A 1 -1.54 3.33 2.27
CA ASN A 1 -1.31 2.84 0.90
C ASN A 1 -1.70 3.91 -0.11
N HIS A 2 -0.74 4.36 -0.95
CA HIS A 2 -0.97 5.45 -1.93
C HIS A 2 -2.08 5.09 -2.94
N TYR A 3 -2.07 3.86 -3.43
CA TYR A 3 -2.92 3.40 -4.53
C TYR A 3 -4.19 2.67 -4.10
N ALA A 4 -4.45 2.58 -2.79
CA ALA A 4 -5.61 1.85 -2.29
C ALA A 4 -6.91 2.32 -2.94
N GLY A 5 -7.72 1.40 -3.35
CA GLY A 5 -9.03 1.62 -3.95
C GLY A 5 -10.08 0.71 -3.32
N SER A 6 -11.18 0.52 -4.02
CA SER A 6 -12.27 -0.41 -3.68
C SER A 6 -12.71 -1.16 -4.94
N PRO A 7 -13.55 -2.19 -4.84
CA PRO A 7 -14.12 -2.87 -6.01
C PRO A 7 -14.78 -1.91 -7.00
N GLU A 8 -15.51 -0.90 -6.51
CA GLU A 8 -16.15 0.12 -7.34
C GLU A 8 -15.14 1.01 -8.07
N MET A 9 -13.97 1.24 -7.46
CA MET A 9 -12.88 2.01 -8.07
C MET A 9 -12.03 1.18 -9.04
N GLY A 10 -12.16 -0.15 -9.02
CA GLY A 10 -11.61 -1.07 -10.01
C GLY A 10 -10.29 -1.73 -9.69
N MET A 11 -9.41 -1.25 -8.81
CA MET A 11 -8.08 -1.83 -8.57
C MET A 11 -7.59 -1.59 -7.15
N GLU A 12 -6.50 -2.30 -6.76
CA GLU A 12 -5.89 -2.26 -5.43
C GLU A 12 -6.86 -2.73 -4.32
N PHE A 13 -7.32 -3.96 -4.44
CA PHE A 13 -8.33 -4.53 -3.55
C PHE A 13 -7.81 -5.04 -2.22
N ARG A 14 -6.53 -5.44 -2.13
CA ARG A 14 -6.00 -6.06 -0.92
C ARG A 14 -6.14 -5.17 0.32
N PRO A 15 -5.76 -3.87 0.31
CA PRO A 15 -5.97 -2.99 1.45
C PRO A 15 -7.45 -2.87 1.84
N TYR A 16 -8.33 -2.80 0.84
CA TYR A 16 -9.77 -2.75 1.06
C TYR A 16 -10.28 -4.01 1.77
N TYR A 17 -10.02 -5.21 1.22
CA TYR A 17 -10.53 -6.46 1.79
C TYR A 17 -10.02 -6.72 3.19
N ILE A 18 -8.72 -6.52 3.45
CA ILE A 18 -8.14 -6.66 4.79
C ILE A 18 -8.77 -5.65 5.75
N SER A 19 -8.92 -4.39 5.34
CA SER A 19 -9.51 -3.35 6.19
C SER A 19 -10.97 -3.63 6.51
N ARG A 20 -11.75 -4.06 5.53
CA ARG A 20 -13.16 -4.46 5.71
C ARG A 20 -13.30 -5.62 6.71
N GLU A 21 -12.47 -6.64 6.58
CA GLU A 21 -12.51 -7.78 7.51
C GLU A 21 -12.04 -7.40 8.92
N LEU A 22 -11.08 -6.50 9.06
CA LEU A 22 -10.69 -5.95 10.36
C LEU A 22 -11.82 -5.09 10.96
N ALA A 23 -12.49 -4.26 10.16
CA ALA A 23 -13.64 -3.46 10.61
C ALA A 23 -14.79 -4.36 11.11
N LYS A 24 -15.11 -5.45 10.41
CA LYS A 24 -16.08 -6.47 10.86
C LYS A 24 -15.72 -7.11 12.20
N LYS A 25 -14.43 -7.17 12.54
CA LYS A 25 -13.94 -7.66 13.84
C LYS A 25 -13.92 -6.59 14.93
N GLY A 26 -14.42 -5.40 14.65
CA GLY A 26 -14.53 -4.29 15.61
C GLY A 26 -13.33 -3.37 15.68
N HIS A 27 -12.37 -3.47 14.74
CA HIS A 27 -11.26 -2.53 14.66
C HIS A 27 -11.68 -1.25 13.93
N ASN A 28 -11.20 -0.10 14.41
CA ASN A 28 -11.32 1.16 13.70
C ASN A 28 -10.22 1.25 12.64
N VAL A 29 -10.58 1.11 11.38
CA VAL A 29 -9.63 1.11 10.27
C VAL A 29 -9.73 2.38 9.46
N THR A 30 -8.60 3.00 9.21
CA THR A 30 -8.47 4.19 8.36
C THR A 30 -7.43 3.94 7.28
N ILE A 31 -7.84 4.02 6.02
CA ILE A 31 -6.94 3.97 4.86
C ILE A 31 -6.63 5.40 4.44
N ILE A 32 -5.35 5.80 4.46
CA ILE A 32 -4.92 7.07 3.86
C ILE A 32 -4.36 6.77 2.48
N ALA A 33 -4.96 7.35 1.43
CA ALA A 33 -4.60 7.08 0.04
C ALA A 33 -4.49 8.37 -0.79
N GLY A 34 -3.80 8.30 -1.92
CA GLY A 34 -3.76 9.38 -2.90
C GLY A 34 -5.06 9.48 -3.67
N SER A 35 -5.47 10.69 -4.05
CA SER A 35 -6.66 10.92 -4.86
C SER A 35 -6.56 10.34 -6.26
N PHE A 36 -5.36 10.27 -6.82
CA PHE A 36 -5.13 9.70 -8.14
C PHE A 36 -4.32 8.41 -8.07
N SER A 37 -4.75 7.43 -8.84
CA SER A 37 -4.00 6.22 -9.16
C SER A 37 -4.33 5.77 -10.58
N HIS A 38 -3.29 5.51 -11.39
CA HIS A 38 -3.44 4.93 -12.72
C HIS A 38 -3.99 3.49 -12.69
N LEU A 39 -3.97 2.84 -11.54
CA LEU A 39 -4.51 1.49 -11.35
C LEU A 39 -6.03 1.48 -11.17
N ARG A 40 -6.63 2.60 -10.78
CA ARG A 40 -8.07 2.70 -10.59
C ARG A 40 -8.77 3.05 -11.91
N LYS A 41 -9.93 2.46 -12.15
CA LYS A 41 -10.82 2.85 -13.24
C LYS A 41 -11.53 4.17 -12.94
N THR A 42 -11.84 4.40 -11.65
CA THR A 42 -12.49 5.62 -11.18
C THR A 42 -11.74 6.15 -9.96
N ASN A 43 -11.26 7.38 -10.06
CA ASN A 43 -10.60 8.08 -8.96
C ASN A 43 -11.60 8.95 -8.19
N PRO A 44 -11.44 9.12 -6.87
CA PRO A 44 -12.32 9.98 -6.08
C PRO A 44 -12.12 11.45 -6.47
N ALA A 45 -13.23 12.17 -6.66
CA ALA A 45 -13.22 13.62 -6.87
C ALA A 45 -13.09 14.31 -5.51
N ILE A 46 -11.94 14.93 -5.23
CA ILE A 46 -11.71 15.68 -4.00
C ILE A 46 -11.28 17.11 -4.30
N SER A 47 -11.71 18.04 -3.47
CA SER A 47 -11.32 19.47 -3.56
C SER A 47 -10.11 19.80 -2.70
N GLU A 48 -9.95 19.11 -1.56
CA GLU A 48 -8.92 19.41 -0.56
C GLU A 48 -8.24 18.15 0.00
N ASN A 49 -7.10 18.35 0.63
CA ASN A 49 -6.37 17.29 1.30
C ASN A 49 -7.12 16.83 2.57
N PHE A 50 -7.02 15.54 2.88
CA PHE A 50 -7.65 14.89 4.03
C PHE A 50 -9.18 14.86 3.95
N THR A 51 -9.73 14.83 2.72
CA THR A 51 -11.15 14.54 2.50
C THR A 51 -11.45 13.12 2.98
N GLU A 52 -12.42 12.98 3.90
CA GLU A 52 -12.84 11.69 4.42
C GLU A 52 -14.03 11.14 3.64
N GLN A 53 -14.03 9.85 3.42
CA GLN A 53 -15.09 9.08 2.81
C GLN A 53 -15.23 7.75 3.53
N GLU A 54 -16.43 7.26 3.74
CA GLU A 54 -16.65 5.90 4.25
C GLU A 54 -17.04 4.98 3.09
N ILE A 55 -16.38 3.83 3.01
CA ILE A 55 -16.64 2.79 2.02
C ILE A 55 -16.72 1.46 2.78
N ASP A 56 -17.90 0.83 2.79
CA ASP A 56 -18.17 -0.45 3.45
C ASP A 56 -17.66 -0.56 4.90
N GLY A 57 -17.86 0.49 5.68
CA GLY A 57 -17.44 0.57 7.09
C GLY A 57 -15.95 0.86 7.29
N VAL A 58 -15.22 1.12 6.21
CA VAL A 58 -13.81 1.53 6.25
C VAL A 58 -13.69 3.01 5.96
N LYS A 59 -12.98 3.73 6.83
CA LYS A 59 -12.72 5.15 6.61
C LYS A 59 -11.57 5.33 5.63
N TYR A 60 -11.84 6.02 4.52
CA TYR A 60 -10.82 6.50 3.58
C TYR A 60 -10.52 7.97 3.83
N VAL A 61 -9.24 8.31 3.74
CA VAL A 61 -8.75 9.68 3.84
C VAL A 61 -7.92 9.97 2.60
N TRP A 62 -8.44 10.83 1.76
CA TRP A 62 -7.83 11.15 0.48
C TRP A 62 -6.85 12.31 0.57
N ILE A 63 -5.65 12.09 0.06
CA ILE A 63 -4.63 13.13 -0.13
C ILE A 63 -4.58 13.50 -1.60
N LYS A 64 -4.69 14.79 -1.90
CA LYS A 64 -4.57 15.28 -3.27
C LYS A 64 -3.19 14.98 -3.81
N THR A 65 -3.15 14.23 -4.90
CA THR A 65 -1.92 13.86 -5.63
C THR A 65 -2.07 14.21 -7.10
N ASP A 66 -0.93 14.43 -7.76
CA ASP A 66 -0.92 14.79 -9.17
C ASP A 66 -1.40 13.63 -10.04
N GLU A 67 -2.10 13.98 -11.11
CA GLU A 67 -2.44 13.03 -12.18
C GLU A 67 -1.24 12.83 -13.10
N TYR A 68 -1.11 11.64 -13.65
CA TYR A 68 -0.04 11.29 -14.59
C TYR A 68 -0.49 10.18 -15.53
N ASP A 69 -0.03 10.22 -16.77
CA ASP A 69 -0.41 9.26 -17.82
C ASP A 69 0.59 8.12 -18.01
N SER A 70 1.82 8.25 -17.47
CA SER A 70 2.91 7.31 -17.71
C SER A 70 3.68 6.95 -16.43
N ASN A 71 4.54 5.92 -16.54
CA ASN A 71 5.43 5.47 -15.47
C ASN A 71 6.76 6.26 -15.43
N ASP A 72 6.69 7.58 -15.51
CA ASP A 72 7.81 8.48 -15.61
C ASP A 72 8.05 9.32 -14.34
N ILE A 73 8.70 10.48 -14.54
CA ILE A 73 9.01 11.46 -13.49
C ILE A 73 7.73 11.94 -12.78
N ALA A 74 6.61 12.09 -13.49
CA ALA A 74 5.35 12.55 -12.90
C ALA A 74 4.81 11.56 -11.86
N ARG A 75 4.94 10.25 -12.12
CA ARG A 75 4.62 9.22 -11.12
C ARG A 75 5.54 9.30 -9.89
N ALA A 76 6.84 9.48 -10.10
CA ALA A 76 7.80 9.65 -9.00
C ALA A 76 7.50 10.90 -8.16
N LEU A 77 7.10 12.00 -8.79
CA LEU A 77 6.66 13.22 -8.12
C LEU A 77 5.38 13.00 -7.32
N SER A 78 4.40 12.29 -7.86
CA SER A 78 3.16 11.90 -7.14
C SER A 78 3.47 11.09 -5.88
N MET A 79 4.39 10.11 -5.95
CA MET A 79 4.87 9.37 -4.78
C MET A 79 5.52 10.29 -3.73
N TYR A 80 6.37 11.23 -4.19
CA TYR A 80 7.01 12.19 -3.32
C TYR A 80 6.00 13.13 -2.65
N HIS A 81 5.04 13.67 -3.39
CA HIS A 81 4.01 14.57 -2.87
C HIS A 81 3.13 13.86 -1.84
N PHE A 82 2.75 12.60 -2.09
CA PHE A 82 2.03 11.78 -1.11
C PHE A 82 2.83 11.61 0.19
N CYS A 83 4.08 11.18 0.11
CA CYS A 83 4.94 11.00 1.28
C CYS A 83 5.22 12.32 2.03
N ARG A 84 5.38 13.43 1.29
CA ARG A 84 5.55 14.77 1.85
C ARG A 84 4.30 15.22 2.60
N ALA A 85 3.11 15.02 2.03
CA ALA A 85 1.84 15.36 2.68
C ALA A 85 1.64 14.60 3.99
N LEU A 86 1.92 13.30 4.02
CA LEU A 86 1.90 12.49 5.24
C LEU A 86 2.89 13.01 6.29
N THR A 87 4.13 13.29 5.86
CA THR A 87 5.20 13.77 6.76
C THR A 87 4.86 15.13 7.38
N ALA A 88 4.35 16.06 6.57
CA ALA A 88 4.00 17.40 7.02
C ALA A 88 2.83 17.38 8.00
N ASN A 89 1.89 16.46 7.84
CA ASN A 89 0.68 16.37 8.65
C ASN A 89 0.70 15.27 9.71
N LYS A 90 1.85 14.64 9.98
CA LYS A 90 1.96 13.51 10.92
C LYS A 90 1.37 13.76 12.30
N LYS A 91 1.52 14.99 12.85
CA LYS A 91 0.93 15.34 14.14
C LYS A 91 -0.60 15.35 14.09
N LYS A 92 -1.18 15.99 13.07
CA LYS A 92 -2.64 16.01 12.83
C LYS A 92 -3.21 14.60 12.64
N ILE A 93 -2.48 13.73 11.91
CA ILE A 93 -2.86 12.33 11.70
C ILE A 93 -2.91 11.59 13.04
N VAL A 94 -1.87 11.72 13.87
CA VAL A 94 -1.82 11.06 15.17
C VAL A 94 -2.91 11.59 16.12
N GLU A 95 -3.10 12.89 16.19
CA GLU A 95 -4.13 13.52 17.05
C GLU A 95 -5.55 13.09 16.64
N ARG A 96 -5.81 13.01 15.32
CA ARG A 96 -7.15 12.71 14.79
C ARG A 96 -7.50 11.23 14.84
N TYR A 97 -6.57 10.35 14.45
CA TYR A 97 -6.85 8.92 14.28
C TYR A 97 -6.32 8.05 15.41
N LYS A 98 -5.40 8.55 16.24
CA LYS A 98 -4.82 7.86 17.42
C LYS A 98 -4.50 6.39 17.12
N PRO A 99 -3.65 6.07 16.11
CA PRO A 99 -3.44 4.70 15.71
C PRO A 99 -2.67 3.91 16.77
N ASP A 100 -3.08 2.67 17.03
CA ASP A 100 -2.32 1.65 17.77
C ASP A 100 -1.37 0.90 16.85
N VAL A 101 -1.70 0.85 15.55
CA VAL A 101 -0.91 0.21 14.50
C VAL A 101 -0.89 1.10 13.27
N VAL A 102 0.29 1.24 12.67
CA VAL A 102 0.47 1.91 11.37
C VAL A 102 1.03 0.92 10.37
N ILE A 103 0.38 0.81 9.21
CA ILE A 103 0.78 -0.11 8.14
C ILE A 103 1.19 0.72 6.92
N SER A 104 2.44 0.60 6.46
CA SER A 104 2.82 1.02 5.12
C SER A 104 2.63 -0.14 4.14
N SER A 105 1.90 0.09 3.07
CA SER A 105 1.41 -0.98 2.20
C SER A 105 1.36 -0.54 0.73
N SER A 106 2.12 0.48 0.34
CA SER A 106 2.23 0.90 -1.06
C SER A 106 3.10 -0.08 -1.86
N THR A 107 2.96 -0.08 -3.19
CA THR A 107 3.80 -0.90 -4.08
C THR A 107 5.27 -0.48 -4.09
N TYR A 108 5.56 0.69 -3.56
CA TYR A 108 6.92 1.25 -3.43
C TYR A 108 7.25 1.54 -1.96
N PRO A 109 8.51 1.44 -1.52
CA PRO A 109 8.88 1.51 -0.11
C PRO A 109 9.03 2.92 0.48
N LEU A 110 8.91 4.01 -0.32
CA LEU A 110 9.10 5.39 0.19
C LEU A 110 8.12 5.79 1.27
N ASP A 111 6.90 5.25 1.26
CA ASP A 111 5.88 5.53 2.27
C ASP A 111 6.25 4.97 3.67
N SER A 112 7.26 4.11 3.75
CA SER A 112 7.82 3.62 5.01
C SER A 112 8.34 4.75 5.90
N TYR A 113 8.93 5.80 5.31
CA TYR A 113 9.45 6.93 6.07
C TYR A 113 8.37 7.72 6.83
N PRO A 114 7.30 8.21 6.18
CA PRO A 114 6.21 8.86 6.91
C PRO A 114 5.46 7.90 7.84
N ALA A 115 5.21 6.66 7.42
CA ALA A 115 4.50 5.67 8.23
C ALA A 115 5.24 5.38 9.55
N TYR A 116 6.54 5.11 9.50
CA TYR A 116 7.37 4.92 10.70
C TYR A 116 7.36 6.15 11.62
N ARG A 117 7.45 7.37 11.05
CA ARG A 117 7.40 8.61 11.86
C ARG A 117 6.05 8.82 12.53
N ILE A 118 4.96 8.47 11.87
CA ILE A 118 3.60 8.50 12.42
C ILE A 118 3.50 7.47 13.56
N ALA A 119 3.91 6.22 13.31
CA ALA A 119 3.90 5.16 14.31
C ALA A 119 4.70 5.56 15.56
N LYS A 120 5.94 6.03 15.38
CA LYS A 120 6.79 6.47 16.48
C LYS A 120 6.17 7.63 17.26
N LEU A 121 5.55 8.59 16.60
CA LEU A 121 4.90 9.73 17.25
C LEU A 121 3.65 9.31 18.05
N ALA A 122 2.92 8.31 17.57
CA ALA A 122 1.74 7.77 18.23
C ALA A 122 2.06 6.75 19.33
N GLY A 123 3.30 6.26 19.42
CA GLY A 123 3.64 5.08 20.26
C GLY A 123 3.06 3.78 19.70
N ALA A 124 2.71 3.76 18.43
CA ALA A 124 2.05 2.65 17.72
C ALA A 124 3.06 1.62 17.21
N LYS A 125 2.58 0.39 16.96
CA LYS A 125 3.34 -0.62 16.22
C LYS A 125 3.44 -0.24 14.75
N TYR A 126 4.58 -0.55 14.14
CA TYR A 126 4.81 -0.31 12.73
C TYR A 126 4.90 -1.63 11.95
N ILE A 127 4.04 -1.79 10.96
CA ILE A 127 4.02 -2.93 10.03
C ILE A 127 4.38 -2.44 8.63
N HIS A 128 5.28 -3.14 7.97
CA HIS A 128 5.53 -2.95 6.54
C HIS A 128 4.98 -4.14 5.76
N GLU A 129 4.06 -3.87 4.85
CA GLU A 129 3.46 -4.87 3.97
C GLU A 129 4.03 -4.72 2.56
N VAL A 130 4.66 -5.78 2.08
CA VAL A 130 5.36 -5.84 0.79
C VAL A 130 4.46 -6.47 -0.25
N HIS A 131 3.97 -5.66 -1.20
CA HIS A 131 3.16 -6.11 -2.34
C HIS A 131 4.04 -6.52 -3.51
N ASP A 132 5.13 -5.78 -3.74
CA ASP A 132 6.10 -6.01 -4.78
C ASP A 132 7.50 -5.70 -4.24
N MET A 133 8.50 -6.42 -4.70
CA MET A 133 9.87 -6.26 -4.20
C MET A 133 10.59 -5.16 -4.97
N TRP A 134 10.32 -3.93 -4.61
CA TRP A 134 11.03 -2.76 -5.11
C TRP A 134 12.22 -2.41 -4.20
N PRO A 135 13.41 -2.22 -4.76
CA PRO A 135 13.74 -2.05 -6.19
C PRO A 135 14.12 -3.32 -6.94
N LEU A 136 14.12 -4.50 -6.32
CA LEU A 136 14.53 -5.75 -6.97
C LEU A 136 13.86 -5.93 -8.33
N THR A 137 12.53 -5.81 -8.40
CA THR A 137 11.74 -5.95 -9.63
C THR A 137 12.15 -4.93 -10.69
N LEU A 138 12.52 -3.70 -10.30
CA LEU A 138 12.90 -2.66 -11.24
C LEU A 138 14.17 -2.98 -12.02
N TYR A 139 15.16 -3.61 -11.37
CA TYR A 139 16.42 -3.92 -12.06
C TYR A 139 16.49 -5.35 -12.58
N GLU A 140 15.89 -6.35 -11.92
CA GLU A 140 15.89 -7.74 -12.41
C GLU A 140 14.90 -7.98 -13.56
N ALA A 141 13.68 -7.42 -13.46
CA ALA A 141 12.64 -7.58 -14.47
C ALA A 141 12.48 -6.34 -15.37
N GLY A 142 12.63 -5.14 -14.81
CA GLY A 142 12.44 -3.87 -15.51
C GLY A 142 13.68 -3.37 -16.26
N GLY A 143 14.83 -4.03 -16.16
CA GLY A 143 16.06 -3.68 -16.86
C GLY A 143 16.70 -2.35 -16.44
N MET A 144 16.27 -1.74 -15.34
CA MET A 144 16.85 -0.51 -14.82
C MET A 144 18.26 -0.77 -14.26
N SER A 145 19.17 0.17 -14.45
CA SER A 145 20.49 0.05 -13.83
C SER A 145 20.40 0.15 -12.31
N ARG A 146 21.11 -0.73 -11.60
CA ARG A 146 21.28 -0.63 -10.14
C ARG A 146 21.94 0.69 -9.69
N LYS A 147 22.65 1.39 -10.61
CA LYS A 147 23.25 2.71 -10.37
C LYS A 147 22.27 3.87 -10.63
N ASN A 148 21.05 3.58 -11.08
CA ASN A 148 20.03 4.61 -11.28
C ASN A 148 19.70 5.25 -9.92
N PRO A 149 19.71 6.60 -9.80
CA PRO A 149 19.42 7.29 -8.53
C PRO A 149 18.06 6.92 -7.93
N PHE A 150 17.05 6.64 -8.76
CA PHE A 150 15.73 6.22 -8.30
C PHE A 150 15.79 4.82 -7.66
N VAL A 151 16.48 3.86 -8.30
CA VAL A 151 16.70 2.51 -7.77
C VAL A 151 17.43 2.58 -6.42
N ILE A 152 18.48 3.39 -6.34
CA ILE A 152 19.23 3.60 -5.10
C ILE A 152 18.34 4.18 -4.00
N ALA A 153 17.52 5.18 -4.31
CA ALA A 153 16.59 5.78 -3.34
C ALA A 153 15.54 4.75 -2.86
N MET A 154 15.02 3.90 -3.76
CA MET A 154 14.09 2.84 -3.39
C MET A 154 14.76 1.78 -2.50
N GLN A 155 16.04 1.43 -2.76
CA GLN A 155 16.78 0.48 -1.92
C GLN A 155 16.97 1.01 -0.50
N PHE A 156 17.35 2.27 -0.34
CA PHE A 156 17.43 2.88 0.99
C PHE A 156 16.09 2.89 1.72
N ALA A 157 14.99 3.11 1.01
CA ALA A 157 13.66 3.11 1.59
C ALA A 157 13.22 1.69 1.98
N GLU A 158 13.52 0.69 1.18
CA GLU A 158 13.26 -0.72 1.47
C GLU A 158 14.05 -1.18 2.70
N ASP A 159 15.37 -0.92 2.72
CA ASP A 159 16.23 -1.23 3.88
C ASP A 159 15.74 -0.53 5.15
N HIS A 160 15.29 0.73 5.04
CA HIS A 160 14.69 1.45 6.15
C HIS A 160 13.42 0.75 6.64
N ALA A 161 12.52 0.35 5.73
CA ALA A 161 11.28 -0.33 6.06
C ALA A 161 11.56 -1.62 6.83
N TYR A 162 12.45 -2.48 6.32
CA TYR A 162 12.80 -3.76 6.96
C TYR A 162 13.46 -3.59 8.33
N LYS A 163 14.37 -2.64 8.47
CA LYS A 163 15.08 -2.37 9.74
C LYS A 163 14.18 -1.76 10.82
N LYS A 164 13.13 -1.04 10.43
CA LYS A 164 12.30 -0.26 11.37
C LYS A 164 10.96 -0.90 11.72
N SER A 165 10.51 -1.88 10.95
CA SER A 165 9.23 -2.55 11.18
C SER A 165 9.29 -3.49 12.40
N ASP A 166 8.23 -3.48 13.19
CA ASP A 166 7.98 -4.50 14.21
C ASP A 166 7.55 -5.83 13.56
N VAL A 167 6.89 -5.75 12.40
CA VAL A 167 6.47 -6.90 11.57
C VAL A 167 6.61 -6.52 10.10
N VAL A 168 7.09 -7.47 9.30
CA VAL A 168 7.08 -7.39 7.83
C VAL A 168 6.15 -8.46 7.30
N VAL A 169 5.12 -8.02 6.58
CA VAL A 169 4.17 -8.91 5.90
C VAL A 169 4.58 -9.04 4.44
N SER A 170 4.63 -10.25 3.93
CA SER A 170 4.93 -10.51 2.51
C SER A 170 3.87 -11.41 1.90
N LEU A 171 3.53 -11.13 0.64
CA LEU A 171 2.72 -11.99 -0.21
C LEU A 171 3.54 -13.16 -0.78
N LEU A 172 4.88 -13.04 -0.73
CA LEU A 172 5.81 -13.99 -1.32
C LEU A 172 6.40 -14.90 -0.24
N PRO A 173 6.20 -16.22 -0.32
CA PRO A 173 6.62 -17.15 0.74
C PRO A 173 8.15 -17.25 0.90
N HIS A 174 8.89 -17.02 -0.18
CA HIS A 174 10.34 -17.18 -0.23
C HIS A 174 11.15 -15.88 -0.13
N ALA A 175 10.48 -14.75 0.21
CA ALA A 175 11.14 -13.45 0.30
C ALA A 175 11.93 -13.23 1.60
N LYS A 176 11.78 -14.12 2.58
CA LYS A 176 12.35 -13.96 3.93
C LYS A 176 13.85 -13.74 3.94
N ASP A 177 14.60 -14.54 3.17
CA ASP A 177 16.06 -14.48 3.18
C ASP A 177 16.56 -13.16 2.60
N TYR A 178 16.02 -12.76 1.45
CA TYR A 178 16.30 -11.44 0.85
C TYR A 178 16.00 -10.29 1.84
N MET A 179 14.82 -10.29 2.46
CA MET A 179 14.44 -9.26 3.43
C MET A 179 15.37 -9.24 4.65
N THR A 180 15.86 -10.41 5.07
CA THR A 180 16.82 -10.53 6.18
C THR A 180 18.19 -9.97 5.79
N GLU A 181 18.68 -10.22 4.59
CA GLU A 181 19.91 -9.63 4.04
C GLU A 181 19.82 -8.09 3.98
N HIS A 182 18.61 -7.56 3.74
CA HIS A 182 18.31 -6.13 3.72
C HIS A 182 17.96 -5.53 5.11
N GLY A 183 18.15 -6.31 6.16
CA GLY A 183 18.14 -5.84 7.54
C GLY A 183 16.87 -6.09 8.34
N MET A 184 15.93 -6.90 7.82
CA MET A 184 14.81 -7.40 8.60
C MET A 184 15.29 -8.41 9.66
N LYS A 185 14.70 -8.38 10.84
CA LYS A 185 14.92 -9.46 11.80
C LYS A 185 14.13 -10.70 11.35
N PRO A 186 14.72 -11.90 11.35
CA PRO A 186 14.08 -13.11 10.81
C PRO A 186 12.76 -13.49 11.49
N ASP A 187 12.56 -13.12 12.76
CA ASP A 187 11.35 -13.37 13.55
C ASP A 187 10.23 -12.35 13.28
N HIS A 188 10.52 -11.24 12.58
CA HIS A 188 9.53 -10.24 12.17
C HIS A 188 8.77 -10.64 10.90
N PHE A 189 9.24 -11.63 10.14
CA PHE A 189 8.61 -12.07 8.89
C PHE A 189 7.25 -12.75 9.12
N ARG A 190 6.26 -12.35 8.32
CA ARG A 190 4.94 -13.03 8.25
C ARG A 190 4.54 -13.20 6.79
N TYR A 191 4.27 -14.43 6.41
CA TYR A 191 3.69 -14.74 5.10
C TYR A 191 2.17 -14.65 5.19
N ILE A 192 1.56 -13.72 4.46
CA ILE A 192 0.11 -13.56 4.35
C ILE A 192 -0.22 -13.39 2.87
N PRO A 193 -0.60 -14.48 2.18
CA PRO A 193 -0.90 -14.44 0.75
C PRO A 193 -2.17 -13.64 0.44
N ASN A 194 -2.43 -13.41 -0.84
CA ASN A 194 -3.73 -12.95 -1.29
C ASN A 194 -4.77 -14.05 -1.05
N GLY A 195 -5.97 -13.63 -0.74
CA GLY A 195 -7.13 -14.48 -0.56
C GLY A 195 -8.30 -14.00 -1.40
N VAL A 196 -9.39 -14.72 -1.34
CA VAL A 196 -10.66 -14.38 -1.98
C VAL A 196 -11.80 -14.42 -0.96
N VAL A 197 -12.81 -13.60 -1.17
CA VAL A 197 -14.05 -13.65 -0.37
C VAL A 197 -14.99 -14.63 -1.05
N ILE A 198 -15.08 -15.85 -0.52
CA ILE A 198 -15.80 -16.96 -1.15
C ILE A 198 -17.25 -16.58 -1.49
N ASN A 199 -17.94 -15.86 -0.62
CA ASN A 199 -19.34 -15.46 -0.83
C ASN A 199 -19.55 -14.46 -1.99
N GLU A 200 -18.47 -13.83 -2.47
CA GLU A 200 -18.52 -12.93 -3.63
C GLU A 200 -18.30 -13.68 -4.96
N TRP A 201 -17.97 -14.97 -4.88
CA TRP A 201 -17.80 -15.84 -6.04
C TRP A 201 -19.07 -16.68 -6.24
N ASP A 202 -19.87 -16.33 -7.23
CA ASP A 202 -21.03 -17.11 -7.63
C ASP A 202 -20.56 -18.32 -8.46
N THR A 203 -20.43 -19.47 -7.80
CA THR A 203 -20.04 -20.74 -8.45
C THR A 203 -21.18 -21.35 -9.27
N THR A 204 -22.38 -20.78 -9.22
CA THR A 204 -23.55 -21.27 -9.95
C THR A 204 -23.72 -20.58 -11.33
N ARG A 205 -23.01 -19.49 -11.58
CA ARG A 205 -23.04 -18.80 -12.86
C ARG A 205 -22.39 -19.65 -13.94
N GLU A 206 -23.16 -19.98 -14.97
CA GLU A 206 -22.57 -20.56 -16.17
C GLU A 206 -21.63 -19.57 -16.86
N VAL A 207 -20.47 -20.05 -17.30
CA VAL A 207 -19.56 -19.27 -18.12
C VAL A 207 -20.30 -18.91 -19.41
N PRO A 208 -20.39 -17.61 -19.79
CA PRO A 208 -21.00 -17.21 -21.06
C PRO A 208 -20.37 -17.99 -22.21
N SER A 209 -21.21 -18.40 -23.20
CA SER A 209 -20.76 -19.24 -24.31
C SER A 209 -19.59 -18.65 -25.08
N GLU A 210 -19.53 -17.34 -25.19
CA GLU A 210 -18.45 -16.58 -25.82
C GLU A 210 -17.09 -16.68 -25.11
N HIS A 211 -17.06 -17.13 -23.85
CA HIS A 211 -15.83 -17.30 -23.06
C HIS A 211 -15.48 -18.78 -22.84
N ARG A 212 -16.35 -19.73 -23.26
CA ARG A 212 -16.11 -21.17 -23.02
C ARG A 212 -14.91 -21.71 -23.80
N GLU A 213 -14.55 -21.08 -24.93
CA GLU A 213 -13.40 -21.50 -25.74
C GLU A 213 -12.04 -20.98 -25.18
N ALA A 214 -12.06 -20.10 -24.17
CA ALA A 214 -10.85 -19.56 -23.55
C ALA A 214 -10.33 -20.40 -22.36
N PHE A 215 -11.06 -21.46 -21.99
CA PHE A 215 -10.75 -22.42 -20.96
C PHE A 215 -10.81 -23.85 -21.53
#